data_bd9f369a6b23bc7bdbbc60afde06aec0
#
_entry.id   bd9f369a6b23bc7bdbbc60afde06aec0
#
_cell.length_a   1.000
_cell.length_b   1.000
_cell.length_c   1.000
_cell.angle_alpha   90.00
_cell.angle_beta   90.00
_cell.angle_gamma   90.00
#
_symmetry.space_group_name_H-M   'P 1'
#
loop_
_entity.id
_entity.type
_entity.pdbx_description
1 polymer ?
#
loop_
_entity_poly.entity_id
_entity_poly.type
_entity_poly.pdbx_seq_one_letter_code
_entity_poly.pdbx_strand_id
1 'polypeptide(L)'
;REDNDGNGYAGDVHGYNFVTDTGVISWDDISDTGHGTHVAGVIAAQNDNGEGISSIAGGTSSQPGVKIMSCQIFSGDKGGNSMTSVKAIKYAADNGAVVLQCSWGYVSGTANSYEWGTPGYATEEEWETMDPLQKEALDYFIHNAGSPNGPIEGGIAVFASGNEYANSAGFPGAAEMCVSVSATAA
;
A
#
# COMPACT_ATOMS: atom_id res chain seq x y z
N ARG A 1 -10.41 7.50 21.46
CA ARG A 1 -10.39 6.06 21.22
C ARG A 1 -9.32 5.43 22.08
N GLU A 2 -9.52 4.20 22.49
CA GLU A 2 -8.57 3.46 23.32
C GLU A 2 -7.71 2.56 22.42
N ASP A 3 -6.47 2.33 22.83
CA ASP A 3 -5.60 1.31 22.30
C ASP A 3 -5.94 0.00 23.04
N ASN A 4 -6.79 -0.82 22.41
CA ASN A 4 -7.38 -1.99 23.07
C ASN A 4 -6.48 -3.24 23.02
N ASP A 5 -5.52 -3.28 22.12
CA ASP A 5 -4.59 -4.39 21.95
C ASP A 5 -3.15 -4.08 22.40
N GLY A 6 -2.90 -2.82 22.78
CA GLY A 6 -1.62 -2.38 23.29
C GLY A 6 -0.52 -2.24 22.22
N ASN A 7 -0.91 -2.11 20.95
CA ASN A 7 0.03 -1.99 19.84
C ASN A 7 0.56 -0.56 19.62
N GLY A 8 0.03 0.43 20.37
CA GLY A 8 0.38 1.84 20.27
C GLY A 8 -0.46 2.66 19.30
N TYR A 9 -1.48 2.07 18.66
CA TYR A 9 -2.33 2.70 17.64
C TYR A 9 -3.79 2.76 18.06
N ALA A 10 -4.15 3.81 18.79
CA ALA A 10 -5.48 3.93 19.38
C ALA A 10 -6.63 3.97 18.36
N GLY A 11 -7.53 2.99 18.44
CA GLY A 11 -8.75 2.92 17.65
C GLY A 11 -8.59 2.43 16.21
N ASP A 12 -7.58 1.66 15.94
CA ASP A 12 -7.19 1.12 14.64
C ASP A 12 -7.97 -0.14 14.19
N VAL A 13 -9.24 -0.21 14.52
CA VAL A 13 -10.13 -1.37 14.25
C VAL A 13 -10.12 -1.85 12.80
N HIS A 14 -9.89 -0.95 11.85
CA HIS A 14 -9.86 -1.24 10.40
C HIS A 14 -8.54 -0.85 9.73
N GLY A 15 -7.55 -0.46 10.52
CA GLY A 15 -6.29 0.10 10.08
C GLY A 15 -6.06 1.50 10.67
N TYR A 16 -5.09 2.24 10.14
CA TYR A 16 -4.64 3.48 10.75
C TYR A 16 -4.32 4.56 9.73
N ASN A 17 -4.60 5.81 10.07
CA ASN A 17 -4.26 6.99 9.27
C ASN A 17 -2.93 7.58 9.76
N PHE A 18 -1.87 7.35 9.00
CA PHE A 18 -0.51 7.78 9.32
C PHE A 18 -0.24 9.26 8.96
N VAL A 19 -1.19 9.92 8.31
CA VAL A 19 -1.10 11.36 8.01
C VAL A 19 -1.57 12.19 9.21
N THR A 20 -2.67 11.75 9.85
CA THR A 20 -3.31 12.45 10.96
C THR A 20 -3.05 11.79 12.32
N ASP A 21 -2.35 10.66 12.33
CA ASP A 21 -2.01 9.88 13.53
C ASP A 21 -3.24 9.46 14.33
N THR A 22 -4.22 8.85 13.66
CA THR A 22 -5.48 8.41 14.25
C THR A 22 -5.99 7.11 13.62
N GLY A 23 -6.82 6.35 14.38
CA GLY A 23 -7.58 5.22 13.83
C GLY A 23 -8.80 5.63 12.99
N VAL A 24 -8.86 6.86 12.48
CA VAL A 24 -9.93 7.34 11.59
C VAL A 24 -9.40 7.37 10.17
N ILE A 25 -9.83 6.40 9.38
CA ILE A 25 -9.64 6.44 7.94
C ILE A 25 -10.63 7.44 7.37
N SER A 26 -10.17 8.47 6.69
CA SER A 26 -11.01 9.55 6.21
C SER A 26 -10.78 9.86 4.72
N TRP A 27 -11.74 10.52 4.13
CA TRP A 27 -11.75 11.07 2.78
C TRP A 27 -12.27 12.53 2.78
N ASP A 28 -12.05 13.23 3.89
CA ASP A 28 -12.66 14.54 4.13
C ASP A 28 -11.95 15.68 3.42
N ASP A 29 -10.78 15.43 2.84
CA ASP A 29 -10.07 16.43 2.05
C ASP A 29 -10.71 16.55 0.66
N ILE A 30 -10.96 17.79 0.22
CA ILE A 30 -11.63 18.07 -1.06
C ILE A 30 -10.81 17.58 -2.27
N SER A 31 -9.50 17.36 -2.09
CA SER A 31 -8.62 16.80 -3.13
C SER A 31 -8.55 15.27 -3.13
N ASP A 32 -9.22 14.61 -2.19
CA ASP A 32 -9.30 13.14 -2.16
C ASP A 32 -10.07 12.60 -3.39
N THR A 33 -9.48 11.60 -4.03
CA THR A 33 -10.01 11.01 -5.27
C THR A 33 -10.80 9.72 -5.03
N GLY A 34 -10.82 9.20 -3.81
CA GLY A 34 -11.37 7.87 -3.50
C GLY A 34 -10.53 6.71 -4.05
N HIS A 35 -9.30 6.98 -4.49
CA HIS A 35 -8.40 5.99 -5.10
C HIS A 35 -8.21 4.74 -4.22
N GLY A 36 -7.91 4.90 -2.94
CA GLY A 36 -7.74 3.77 -2.01
C GLY A 36 -9.02 2.95 -1.83
N THR A 37 -10.19 3.58 -1.81
CA THR A 37 -11.49 2.91 -1.75
C THR A 37 -11.73 2.08 -3.01
N HIS A 38 -11.40 2.62 -4.19
CA HIS A 38 -11.51 1.90 -5.45
C HIS A 38 -10.58 0.68 -5.48
N VAL A 39 -9.33 0.84 -5.09
CA VAL A 39 -8.36 -0.26 -4.99
C VAL A 39 -8.86 -1.36 -4.04
N ALA A 40 -9.30 -0.99 -2.85
CA ALA A 40 -9.87 -1.94 -1.88
C ALA A 40 -11.10 -2.66 -2.43
N GLY A 41 -11.96 -1.96 -3.19
CA GLY A 41 -13.12 -2.54 -3.85
C GLY A 41 -12.75 -3.60 -4.88
N VAL A 42 -11.74 -3.35 -5.73
CA VAL A 42 -11.25 -4.34 -6.70
C VAL A 42 -10.71 -5.60 -6.00
N ILE A 43 -10.08 -5.44 -4.85
CA ILE A 43 -9.54 -6.57 -4.08
C ILE A 43 -10.66 -7.35 -3.37
N ALA A 44 -11.54 -6.66 -2.65
CA ALA A 44 -12.33 -7.28 -1.58
C ALA A 44 -13.81 -6.83 -1.50
N ALA A 45 -14.39 -6.19 -2.52
CA ALA A 45 -15.83 -5.98 -2.53
C ALA A 45 -16.55 -7.34 -2.48
N GLN A 46 -17.66 -7.40 -1.73
CA GLN A 46 -18.42 -8.64 -1.61
C GLN A 46 -19.00 -9.05 -2.96
N ASN A 47 -18.77 -10.30 -3.34
CA ASN A 47 -19.28 -10.88 -4.57
C ASN A 47 -20.72 -11.43 -4.36
N ASP A 48 -21.45 -11.58 -5.45
CA ASP A 48 -22.77 -12.24 -5.49
C ASP A 48 -23.81 -11.62 -4.54
N ASN A 49 -23.77 -10.28 -4.38
CA ASN A 49 -24.72 -9.53 -3.58
C ASN A 49 -25.69 -8.68 -4.41
N GLY A 50 -25.53 -8.67 -5.74
CA GLY A 50 -26.36 -7.89 -6.66
C GLY A 50 -26.07 -6.38 -6.66
N GLU A 51 -25.01 -5.94 -6.00
CA GLU A 51 -24.63 -4.53 -5.86
C GLU A 51 -23.17 -4.28 -6.28
N GLY A 52 -22.92 -3.14 -6.92
CA GLY A 52 -21.57 -2.67 -7.22
C GLY A 52 -20.80 -3.58 -8.16
N ILE A 53 -19.55 -3.86 -7.78
CA ILE A 53 -18.60 -4.67 -8.55
C ILE A 53 -18.34 -6.03 -7.88
N SER A 54 -17.98 -7.03 -8.69
CA SER A 54 -17.36 -8.25 -8.20
C SER A 54 -15.85 -8.01 -8.04
N SER A 55 -15.31 -8.40 -6.90
CA SER A 55 -13.88 -8.31 -6.62
C SER A 55 -13.15 -9.61 -6.91
N ILE A 56 -11.81 -9.56 -6.83
CA ILE A 56 -10.96 -10.74 -7.03
C ILE A 56 -11.05 -11.70 -5.83
N ALA A 57 -11.09 -11.17 -4.60
CA ALA A 57 -10.92 -11.97 -3.39
C ALA A 57 -11.91 -11.65 -2.25
N GLY A 58 -13.01 -10.93 -2.53
CA GLY A 58 -13.95 -10.45 -1.52
C GLY A 58 -14.90 -11.52 -0.95
N GLY A 59 -14.89 -12.72 -1.50
CA GLY A 59 -15.80 -13.75 -1.07
C GLY A 59 -17.27 -13.46 -1.40
N THR A 60 -18.18 -14.20 -0.76
CA THR A 60 -19.65 -14.06 -0.91
C THR A 60 -20.30 -14.00 0.48
N SER A 61 -21.61 -13.89 0.55
CA SER A 61 -22.34 -13.97 1.82
C SER A 61 -22.15 -15.30 2.58
N SER A 62 -21.78 -16.37 1.89
CA SER A 62 -21.59 -17.72 2.47
C SER A 62 -20.12 -18.16 2.54
N GLN A 63 -19.23 -17.46 1.85
CA GLN A 63 -17.79 -17.78 1.78
C GLN A 63 -16.99 -16.52 2.14
N PRO A 64 -16.25 -16.50 3.26
CA PRO A 64 -15.48 -15.32 3.63
C PRO A 64 -14.38 -15.04 2.60
N GLY A 65 -14.20 -13.76 2.29
CA GLY A 65 -13.10 -13.25 1.48
C GLY A 65 -11.92 -12.79 2.32
N VAL A 66 -10.97 -12.16 1.65
CA VAL A 66 -9.84 -11.51 2.33
C VAL A 66 -10.32 -10.32 3.16
N LYS A 67 -9.54 -9.99 4.18
CA LYS A 67 -9.75 -8.79 4.98
C LYS A 67 -8.80 -7.70 4.54
N ILE A 68 -9.28 -6.47 4.56
CA ILE A 68 -8.48 -5.27 4.27
C ILE A 68 -8.07 -4.62 5.59
N MET A 69 -6.76 -4.36 5.70
CA MET A 69 -6.18 -3.45 6.69
C MET A 69 -5.87 -2.15 5.96
N SER A 70 -6.58 -1.09 6.28
CA SER A 70 -6.42 0.20 5.60
C SER A 70 -5.31 1.02 6.23
N CYS A 71 -4.19 1.18 5.54
CA CYS A 71 -3.06 2.01 5.96
C CYS A 71 -3.09 3.31 5.16
N GLN A 72 -3.72 4.36 5.69
CA GLN A 72 -3.82 5.63 4.99
C GLN A 72 -2.53 6.42 5.11
N ILE A 73 -1.87 6.66 3.97
CA ILE A 73 -0.62 7.42 3.86
C ILE A 73 -0.76 8.73 3.08
N PHE A 74 -1.91 8.96 2.47
CA PHE A 74 -2.29 10.21 1.80
C PHE A 74 -3.62 10.73 2.35
N SER A 75 -3.78 12.05 2.38
CA SER A 75 -5.03 12.74 2.68
C SER A 75 -5.08 14.00 1.82
N GLY A 76 -5.75 13.93 0.69
CA GLY A 76 -5.65 14.92 -0.37
C GLY A 76 -4.19 15.12 -0.79
N ASP A 77 -3.73 16.37 -0.75
CA ASP A 77 -2.35 16.74 -1.09
C ASP A 77 -1.35 16.55 0.07
N LYS A 78 -1.81 16.02 1.21
CA LYS A 78 -0.97 15.79 2.40
C LYS A 78 -0.53 14.34 2.50
N GLY A 79 0.58 14.13 3.17
CA GLY A 79 1.17 12.79 3.36
C GLY A 79 2.09 12.39 2.22
N GLY A 80 2.22 11.09 2.00
CA GLY A 80 3.05 10.54 0.92
C GLY A 80 4.54 10.75 1.08
N ASN A 81 5.02 11.05 2.29
CA ASN A 81 6.45 11.09 2.56
C ASN A 81 6.96 9.71 3.02
N SER A 82 8.28 9.49 2.93
CA SER A 82 8.91 8.23 3.30
C SER A 82 8.53 7.78 4.71
N MET A 83 8.44 8.70 5.67
CA MET A 83 8.14 8.34 7.06
C MET A 83 6.71 7.82 7.25
N THR A 84 5.72 8.37 6.55
CA THR A 84 4.34 7.84 6.61
C THR A 84 4.27 6.44 6.01
N SER A 85 4.95 6.19 4.90
CA SER A 85 5.00 4.85 4.29
C SER A 85 5.76 3.84 5.15
N VAL A 86 6.90 4.22 5.72
CA VAL A 86 7.70 3.37 6.64
C VAL A 86 6.87 2.92 7.84
N LYS A 87 6.18 3.84 8.51
CA LYS A 87 5.31 3.52 9.64
C LYS A 87 4.17 2.60 9.25
N ALA A 88 3.54 2.86 8.10
CA ALA A 88 2.43 2.06 7.59
C ALA A 88 2.85 0.63 7.24
N ILE A 89 4.00 0.46 6.60
CA ILE A 89 4.57 -0.85 6.25
C ILE A 89 4.89 -1.65 7.52
N LYS A 90 5.56 -1.01 8.48
CA LYS A 90 5.87 -1.67 9.75
C LYS A 90 4.61 -2.06 10.52
N TYR A 91 3.64 -1.16 10.62
CA TYR A 91 2.34 -1.45 11.24
C TYR A 91 1.66 -2.65 10.58
N ALA A 92 1.62 -2.70 9.25
CA ALA A 92 1.01 -3.80 8.52
C ALA A 92 1.67 -5.14 8.84
N ALA A 93 3.02 -5.17 8.92
CA ALA A 93 3.77 -6.36 9.30
C ALA A 93 3.43 -6.83 10.72
N ASP A 94 3.47 -5.90 11.68
CA ASP A 94 3.27 -6.20 13.11
C ASP A 94 1.83 -6.64 13.42
N ASN A 95 0.85 -6.23 12.60
CA ASN A 95 -0.57 -6.51 12.78
C ASN A 95 -1.11 -7.63 11.85
N GLY A 96 -0.21 -8.45 11.28
CA GLY A 96 -0.57 -9.71 10.64
C GLY A 96 -0.99 -9.62 9.18
N ALA A 97 -0.69 -8.53 8.49
CA ALA A 97 -0.83 -8.48 7.04
C ALA A 97 0.16 -9.44 6.37
N VAL A 98 -0.27 -10.10 5.30
CA VAL A 98 0.56 -11.03 4.53
C VAL A 98 0.81 -10.55 3.11
N VAL A 99 0.01 -9.60 2.65
CA VAL A 99 0.16 -8.93 1.36
C VAL A 99 0.12 -7.43 1.58
N LEU A 100 1.17 -6.75 1.16
CA LEU A 100 1.24 -5.30 1.11
C LEU A 100 0.92 -4.85 -0.31
N GLN A 101 -0.25 -4.24 -0.50
CA GLN A 101 -0.70 -3.75 -1.80
C GLN A 101 -0.50 -2.24 -1.86
N CYS A 102 0.37 -1.80 -2.76
CA CYS A 102 0.84 -0.42 -2.88
C CYS A 102 0.56 0.13 -4.28
N SER A 103 -0.56 0.84 -4.45
CA SER A 103 -0.85 1.58 -5.70
C SER A 103 -0.26 2.99 -5.65
N TRP A 104 1.01 3.09 -5.31
CA TRP A 104 1.80 4.31 -5.22
C TRP A 104 3.28 4.00 -5.44
N GLY A 105 4.09 5.03 -5.69
CA GLY A 105 5.53 4.94 -5.88
C GLY A 105 6.10 6.30 -6.27
N TYR A 106 7.40 6.35 -6.45
CA TYR A 106 8.05 7.50 -7.09
C TYR A 106 7.84 7.44 -8.59
N VAL A 107 7.85 8.59 -9.24
CA VAL A 107 7.92 8.67 -10.70
C VAL A 107 9.15 7.90 -11.18
N SER A 108 9.02 7.12 -12.24
CA SER A 108 10.16 6.36 -12.78
C SER A 108 11.36 7.27 -13.07
N GLY A 109 12.56 6.82 -12.72
CA GLY A 109 13.80 7.53 -13.03
C GLY A 109 14.08 7.69 -14.53
N THR A 110 13.37 6.96 -15.38
CA THR A 110 13.44 7.05 -16.85
C THR A 110 12.25 7.74 -17.49
N ALA A 111 11.36 8.35 -16.67
CA ALA A 111 10.19 9.06 -17.16
C ALA A 111 10.57 10.37 -17.88
N ASN A 112 9.68 10.80 -18.77
CA ASN A 112 9.82 12.08 -19.47
C ASN A 112 9.56 13.25 -18.47
N SER A 113 10.61 13.98 -18.13
CA SER A 113 10.54 15.08 -17.17
C SER A 113 9.66 16.26 -17.59
N TYR A 114 9.40 16.43 -18.88
CA TYR A 114 8.48 17.46 -19.39
C TYR A 114 7.02 17.13 -19.02
N GLU A 115 6.66 15.87 -18.98
CA GLU A 115 5.29 15.41 -18.72
C GLU A 115 5.06 15.12 -17.24
N TRP A 116 6.06 14.59 -16.56
CA TRP A 116 5.92 14.01 -15.22
C TRP A 116 6.71 14.74 -14.13
N GLY A 117 7.41 15.84 -14.48
CA GLY A 117 8.21 16.59 -13.54
C GLY A 117 9.55 15.92 -13.21
N THR A 118 10.02 16.10 -11.99
CA THR A 118 11.31 15.53 -11.57
C THR A 118 11.20 14.01 -11.47
N PRO A 119 12.00 13.24 -12.24
CA PRO A 119 12.08 11.80 -12.08
C PRO A 119 12.50 11.41 -10.66
N GLY A 120 12.04 10.24 -10.23
CA GLY A 120 12.51 9.61 -9.02
C GLY A 120 13.87 8.93 -9.20
N TYR A 121 14.10 7.90 -8.42
CA TYR A 121 15.38 7.17 -8.45
C TYR A 121 15.55 6.40 -9.77
N ALA A 122 16.76 6.44 -10.33
CA ALA A 122 17.09 5.78 -11.58
C ALA A 122 17.58 4.33 -11.38
N THR A 123 18.13 4.03 -10.21
CA THR A 123 18.69 2.71 -9.86
C THR A 123 18.27 2.30 -8.45
N GLU A 124 18.32 1.00 -8.18
CA GLU A 124 18.05 0.44 -6.85
C GLU A 124 19.06 0.94 -5.81
N GLU A 125 20.34 1.01 -6.17
CA GLU A 125 21.41 1.54 -5.31
C GLU A 125 21.12 3.02 -4.90
N GLU A 126 20.64 3.83 -5.84
CA GLU A 126 20.27 5.21 -5.55
C GLU A 126 19.10 5.26 -4.56
N TRP A 127 18.04 4.48 -4.80
CA TRP A 127 16.90 4.40 -3.90
C TRP A 127 17.29 3.89 -2.51
N GLU A 128 18.05 2.81 -2.42
CA GLU A 128 18.53 2.27 -1.14
C GLU A 128 19.39 3.26 -0.35
N THR A 129 20.19 4.08 -1.06
CA THR A 129 21.05 5.09 -0.43
C THR A 129 20.26 6.29 0.05
N MET A 130 19.27 6.75 -0.73
CA MET A 130 18.54 7.98 -0.47
C MET A 130 17.29 7.77 0.41
N ASP A 131 16.73 6.55 0.40
CA ASP A 131 15.55 6.18 1.20
C ASP A 131 15.74 4.85 1.95
N PRO A 132 16.82 4.72 2.75
CA PRO A 132 17.16 3.46 3.40
C PRO A 132 16.09 2.96 4.36
N LEU A 133 15.34 3.85 5.01
CA LEU A 133 14.28 3.46 5.95
C LEU A 133 13.10 2.80 5.23
N GLN A 134 12.80 3.23 4.01
CA GLN A 134 11.73 2.60 3.22
C GLN A 134 12.16 1.19 2.78
N LYS A 135 13.42 1.03 2.37
CA LYS A 135 14.00 -0.27 2.05
C LYS A 135 13.99 -1.20 3.27
N GLU A 136 14.43 -0.72 4.43
CA GLU A 136 14.41 -1.50 5.68
C GLU A 136 13.00 -1.91 6.11
N ALA A 137 12.01 -1.03 5.95
CA ALA A 137 10.63 -1.34 6.29
C ALA A 137 10.05 -2.43 5.37
N LEU A 138 10.35 -2.39 4.07
CA LEU A 138 9.95 -3.43 3.12
C LEU A 138 10.63 -4.77 3.40
N ASP A 139 11.93 -4.75 3.68
CA ASP A 139 12.68 -5.93 4.09
C ASP A 139 12.09 -6.54 5.37
N TYR A 140 11.78 -5.68 6.34
CA TYR A 140 11.12 -6.11 7.57
C TYR A 140 9.76 -6.78 7.28
N PHE A 141 8.92 -6.18 6.42
CA PHE A 141 7.63 -6.76 6.04
C PHE A 141 7.80 -8.12 5.37
N ILE A 142 8.71 -8.23 4.41
CA ILE A 142 8.92 -9.46 3.66
C ILE A 142 9.36 -10.62 4.58
N HIS A 143 10.18 -10.34 5.58
CA HIS A 143 10.74 -11.38 6.43
C HIS A 143 9.98 -11.61 7.75
N ASN A 144 9.25 -10.59 8.27
CA ASN A 144 8.65 -10.66 9.60
C ASN A 144 7.12 -10.56 9.60
N ALA A 145 6.48 -10.15 8.50
CA ALA A 145 5.03 -10.23 8.37
C ALA A 145 4.58 -11.68 8.36
N GLY A 146 3.30 -11.89 8.49
CA GLY A 146 2.77 -13.24 8.42
C GLY A 146 1.53 -13.42 9.28
N SER A 147 0.94 -14.59 9.18
CA SER A 147 -0.25 -14.94 9.95
C SER A 147 0.14 -15.37 11.36
N PRO A 148 -0.24 -14.63 12.43
CA PRO A 148 0.23 -14.89 13.80
C PRO A 148 -0.05 -16.33 14.30
N ASN A 149 -1.08 -16.96 13.75
CA ASN A 149 -1.48 -18.34 14.10
C ASN A 149 -1.73 -19.20 12.84
N GLY A 150 -1.20 -18.81 11.71
CA GLY A 150 -1.40 -19.48 10.42
C GLY A 150 -0.10 -19.99 9.80
N PRO A 151 -0.19 -20.62 8.64
CA PRO A 151 0.95 -21.24 7.97
C PRO A 151 1.80 -20.24 7.15
N ILE A 152 1.42 -18.97 7.10
CA ILE A 152 2.11 -17.96 6.27
C ILE A 152 3.18 -17.30 7.10
N GLU A 153 4.42 -17.46 6.68
CA GLU A 153 5.62 -16.82 7.24
C GLU A 153 6.15 -15.82 6.22
N GLY A 154 6.44 -14.60 6.67
CA GLY A 154 6.83 -13.49 5.80
C GLY A 154 5.65 -12.87 5.07
N GLY A 155 5.95 -11.90 4.21
CA GLY A 155 4.97 -11.17 3.43
C GLY A 155 5.42 -10.96 1.98
N ILE A 156 4.49 -10.53 1.14
CA ILE A 156 4.77 -10.13 -0.25
C ILE A 156 4.39 -8.66 -0.45
N ALA A 157 5.31 -7.88 -1.01
CA ALA A 157 5.09 -6.48 -1.35
C ALA A 157 4.81 -6.33 -2.85
N VAL A 158 3.62 -5.80 -3.16
CA VAL A 158 3.13 -5.64 -4.54
C VAL A 158 2.92 -4.16 -4.82
N PHE A 159 3.57 -3.65 -5.86
CA PHE A 159 3.53 -2.24 -6.24
C PHE A 159 3.01 -2.04 -7.67
N ALA A 160 2.38 -0.89 -7.90
CA ALA A 160 2.16 -0.40 -9.25
C ALA A 160 3.50 -0.05 -9.91
N SER A 161 3.64 -0.34 -11.20
CA SER A 161 4.85 -0.02 -11.97
C SER A 161 4.97 1.46 -12.35
N GLY A 162 3.90 2.24 -12.17
CA GLY A 162 3.79 3.65 -12.57
C GLY A 162 2.88 3.84 -13.79
N ASN A 163 2.69 5.10 -14.19
CA ASN A 163 1.78 5.53 -15.25
C ASN A 163 2.49 6.31 -16.36
N GLU A 164 3.82 6.38 -16.31
CA GLU A 164 4.65 7.34 -17.04
C GLU A 164 5.06 6.87 -18.43
N TYR A 165 4.62 5.71 -18.89
CA TYR A 165 5.09 5.08 -20.14
C TYR A 165 6.63 4.97 -20.20
N ALA A 166 7.26 4.84 -19.03
CA ALA A 166 8.70 4.76 -18.88
C ALA A 166 9.23 3.34 -19.19
N ASN A 167 10.53 3.25 -19.49
CA ASN A 167 11.18 1.97 -19.77
C ASN A 167 11.45 1.11 -18.52
N SER A 168 11.26 1.68 -17.33
CA SER A 168 11.40 1.00 -16.03
C SER A 168 10.26 1.40 -15.11
N ALA A 169 9.94 0.54 -14.16
CA ALA A 169 9.02 0.89 -13.07
C ALA A 169 9.64 1.97 -12.16
N GLY A 170 8.78 2.68 -11.43
CA GLY A 170 9.22 3.56 -10.34
C GLY A 170 9.52 2.76 -9.06
N PHE A 171 10.44 3.28 -8.22
CA PHE A 171 10.70 2.69 -6.91
C PHE A 171 9.58 3.03 -5.91
N PRO A 172 9.30 2.17 -4.93
CA PRO A 172 9.95 0.89 -4.62
C PRO A 172 9.55 -0.28 -5.54
N GLY A 173 8.57 -0.11 -6.44
CA GLY A 173 8.06 -1.18 -7.30
C GLY A 173 9.12 -1.81 -8.22
N ALA A 174 10.17 -1.07 -8.57
CA ALA A 174 11.28 -1.56 -9.38
C ALA A 174 12.31 -2.39 -8.60
N ALA A 175 12.26 -2.40 -7.26
CA ALA A 175 13.21 -3.13 -6.43
C ALA A 175 13.05 -4.65 -6.59
N GLU A 176 14.17 -5.39 -6.58
CA GLU A 176 14.18 -6.84 -6.77
C GLU A 176 13.32 -7.59 -5.74
N MET A 177 13.21 -7.04 -4.54
CA MET A 177 12.41 -7.60 -3.45
C MET A 177 10.88 -7.44 -3.62
N CYS A 178 10.43 -6.63 -4.58
CA CYS A 178 9.03 -6.29 -4.79
C CYS A 178 8.46 -6.95 -6.05
N VAL A 179 7.14 -7.13 -6.05
CA VAL A 179 6.41 -7.50 -7.27
C VAL A 179 5.90 -6.23 -7.93
N SER A 180 6.35 -5.94 -9.14
CA SER A 180 5.87 -4.81 -9.93
C SER A 180 4.76 -5.23 -10.87
N VAL A 181 3.64 -4.50 -10.85
CA VAL A 181 2.46 -4.81 -11.67
C VAL A 181 2.12 -3.63 -12.56
N SER A 182 2.09 -3.87 -13.86
CA SER A 182 1.69 -2.89 -14.87
C SER A 182 0.29 -3.20 -15.41
N ALA A 183 -0.34 -2.18 -16.01
CA ALA A 183 -1.55 -2.33 -16.79
C ALA A 183 -1.19 -2.35 -18.30
N THR A 184 -1.87 -3.21 -19.05
CA THR A 184 -1.77 -3.25 -20.51
C THR A 184 -3.09 -2.79 -21.11
N ALA A 185 -3.01 -2.10 -22.25
CA ALA A 185 -4.22 -1.84 -23.05
C ALA A 185 -4.74 -3.16 -23.64
N ALA A 186 -6.06 -3.28 -23.71
CA ALA A 186 -6.73 -4.38 -24.37
C ALA A 186 -6.64 -4.24 -25.90
#